data_95a67f4f0d87ea8b0e0ff03f9e9cee33
#
_entry.id   95a67f4f0d87ea8b0e0ff03f9e9cee33
#
_cell.length_a   1.000
_cell.length_b   1.000
_cell.length_c   1.000
_cell.angle_alpha   90.00
_cell.angle_beta   90.00
_cell.angle_gamma   90.00
#
_symmetry.space_group_name_H-M   'P 1'
#
loop_
_entity.id
_entity.type
_entity.pdbx_description
1 polymer ?
#
loop_
_entity_poly.entity_id
_entity_poly.type
_entity_poly.pdbx_seq_one_letter_code
_entity_poly.pdbx_strand_id
1 'polypeptide(L)'
;MAKIEKTQHTTVNLGKGLMEVYDFGAVKLHAYKTNDLITDECFLIEKNGKGFLIEAPCFFDNIKELEAYIKGLGISYEGTVIAYHGAGASFMKGAPVYSTRNADEYSHKGGGAALVSNFAGAFGDSFDSSIYTTTNFIDGNTITIADVKLNIDITTEAFDIEIPEINVIYTHMLGHDCHSIVAGISHADAIINQLKGYIEKGINLILTSHYTVENLDDAKTKIAYLDDLKRIAAENKTAEDFKVAVQKKYSGYSGLNYLDMTAGFFYK
;
A
#
# COMPACT_ATOMS: atom_id res chain seq x y z
N MET A 1 2.11 13.84 -20.92
CA MET A 1 1.20 12.71 -20.59
C MET A 1 -0.17 13.27 -20.23
N ALA A 2 -1.25 12.60 -20.59
CA ALA A 2 -2.58 13.00 -20.12
C ALA A 2 -2.65 12.75 -18.62
N LYS A 3 -3.14 13.74 -17.84
CA LYS A 3 -3.41 13.57 -16.43
C LYS A 3 -4.62 12.66 -16.30
N ILE A 4 -4.52 11.57 -15.54
CA ILE A 4 -5.65 10.71 -15.20
C ILE A 4 -6.18 11.12 -13.83
N GLU A 5 -7.48 11.39 -13.78
CA GLU A 5 -8.16 11.63 -12.51
C GLU A 5 -8.50 10.29 -11.84
N LYS A 6 -8.44 10.23 -10.51
CA LYS A 6 -8.79 9.04 -9.70
C LYS A 6 -10.17 8.46 -10.07
N THR A 7 -11.08 9.27 -10.54
CA THR A 7 -12.42 8.85 -10.98
C THR A 7 -12.47 8.27 -12.39
N GLN A 8 -11.40 8.39 -13.19
CA GLN A 8 -11.33 7.91 -14.56
C GLN A 8 -10.83 6.46 -14.61
N HIS A 9 -11.64 5.53 -14.13
CA HIS A 9 -11.34 4.10 -14.18
C HIS A 9 -12.59 3.28 -14.52
N THR A 10 -12.38 2.05 -14.97
CA THR A 10 -13.42 1.03 -15.05
C THR A 10 -13.32 0.08 -13.88
N THR A 11 -14.44 -0.56 -13.51
CA THR A 11 -14.49 -1.48 -12.37
C THR A 11 -14.86 -2.89 -12.78
N VAL A 12 -14.22 -3.88 -12.13
CA VAL A 12 -14.56 -5.29 -12.28
C VAL A 12 -14.71 -5.90 -10.89
N ASN A 13 -15.85 -6.55 -10.62
CA ASN A 13 -16.03 -7.26 -9.36
C ASN A 13 -15.22 -8.56 -9.36
N LEU A 14 -14.43 -8.79 -8.34
CA LEU A 14 -13.65 -10.01 -8.12
C LEU A 14 -14.05 -10.62 -6.76
N GLY A 15 -15.06 -11.47 -6.76
CA GLY A 15 -15.59 -12.08 -5.54
C GLY A 15 -15.97 -11.05 -4.49
N LYS A 16 -15.23 -10.99 -3.39
CA LYS A 16 -15.41 -9.97 -2.33
C LYS A 16 -14.75 -8.63 -2.69
N GLY A 17 -13.74 -8.68 -3.55
CA GLY A 17 -12.92 -7.53 -3.91
C GLY A 17 -13.44 -6.76 -5.12
N LEU A 18 -12.77 -5.66 -5.40
CA LEU A 18 -13.06 -4.77 -6.52
C LEU A 18 -11.76 -4.43 -7.24
N MET A 19 -11.74 -4.63 -8.56
CA MET A 19 -10.63 -4.19 -9.41
C MET A 19 -10.99 -2.86 -10.06
N GLU A 20 -10.17 -1.83 -9.85
CA GLU A 20 -10.22 -0.56 -10.56
C GLU A 20 -9.13 -0.55 -11.65
N VAL A 21 -9.50 -0.30 -12.89
CA VAL A 21 -8.57 -0.30 -14.03
C VAL A 21 -8.41 1.10 -14.59
N TYR A 22 -7.20 1.64 -14.46
CA TYR A 22 -6.79 2.95 -14.96
C TYR A 22 -6.00 2.76 -16.26
N ASP A 23 -6.46 3.38 -17.36
CA ASP A 23 -5.83 3.28 -18.67
C ASP A 23 -4.98 4.50 -18.97
N PHE A 24 -3.65 4.34 -18.93
CA PHE A 24 -2.67 5.38 -19.28
C PHE A 24 -2.17 5.27 -20.74
N GLY A 25 -2.89 4.55 -21.57
CA GLY A 25 -2.54 4.29 -22.96
C GLY A 25 -1.62 3.07 -23.10
N ALA A 26 -0.30 3.27 -23.10
CA ALA A 26 0.66 2.16 -23.21
C ALA A 26 0.72 1.28 -21.97
N VAL A 27 0.38 1.82 -20.80
CA VAL A 27 0.39 1.13 -19.51
C VAL A 27 -1.01 1.13 -18.93
N LYS A 28 -1.46 0.00 -18.42
CA LYS A 28 -2.66 -0.10 -17.56
C LYS A 28 -2.25 -0.42 -16.14
N LEU A 29 -2.90 0.25 -15.21
CA LEU A 29 -2.82 -0.02 -13.79
C LEU A 29 -4.13 -0.66 -13.34
N HIS A 30 -4.06 -1.85 -12.75
CA HIS A 30 -5.19 -2.56 -12.17
C HIS A 30 -5.01 -2.57 -10.65
N ALA A 31 -5.79 -1.76 -9.94
CA ALA A 31 -5.77 -1.65 -8.49
C ALA A 31 -6.81 -2.59 -7.88
N TYR A 32 -6.36 -3.63 -7.21
CA TYR A 32 -7.21 -4.62 -6.57
C TYR A 32 -7.43 -4.28 -5.10
N LYS A 33 -8.63 -3.81 -4.78
CA LYS A 33 -9.13 -3.70 -3.41
C LYS A 33 -9.63 -5.07 -2.98
N THR A 34 -8.90 -5.71 -2.08
CA THR A 34 -9.21 -7.09 -1.67
C THR A 34 -10.52 -7.20 -0.88
N ASN A 35 -10.90 -6.14 -0.16
CA ASN A 35 -11.99 -6.15 0.84
C ASN A 35 -11.85 -7.31 1.85
N ASP A 36 -10.62 -7.73 2.12
CA ASP A 36 -10.30 -8.69 3.16
C ASP A 36 -10.29 -8.05 4.56
N LEU A 37 -9.89 -8.82 5.58
CA LEU A 37 -9.94 -8.39 6.97
C LEU A 37 -8.88 -7.34 7.35
N ILE A 38 -7.87 -7.14 6.52
CA ILE A 38 -6.83 -6.11 6.71
C ILE A 38 -6.88 -5.03 5.63
N THR A 39 -7.85 -5.11 4.71
CA THR A 39 -8.11 -4.12 3.65
C THR A 39 -6.91 -3.86 2.75
N ASP A 40 -6.17 -4.92 2.40
CA ASP A 40 -5.01 -4.82 1.52
C ASP A 40 -5.37 -4.36 0.11
N GLU A 41 -4.41 -3.70 -0.53
CA GLU A 41 -4.45 -3.39 -1.96
C GLU A 41 -3.23 -4.00 -2.68
N CYS A 42 -3.49 -4.51 -3.90
CA CYS A 42 -2.46 -5.05 -4.79
C CYS A 42 -2.57 -4.38 -6.16
N PHE A 43 -1.45 -4.18 -6.85
CA PHE A 43 -1.43 -3.38 -8.07
C PHE A 43 -0.76 -4.14 -9.22
N LEU A 44 -1.58 -4.57 -10.21
CA LEU A 44 -1.04 -5.16 -11.44
C LEU A 44 -0.73 -4.04 -12.43
N ILE A 45 0.50 -4.03 -12.92
CA ILE A 45 0.96 -3.13 -13.99
C ILE A 45 1.06 -3.94 -15.27
N GLU A 46 0.27 -3.57 -16.28
CA GLU A 46 0.21 -4.23 -17.59
C GLU A 46 0.81 -3.32 -18.67
N LYS A 47 1.69 -3.88 -19.49
CA LYS A 47 2.24 -3.23 -20.69
C LYS A 47 2.62 -4.26 -21.74
N ASN A 48 2.26 -4.01 -23.02
CA ASN A 48 2.67 -4.83 -24.17
C ASN A 48 2.38 -6.34 -24.01
N GLY A 49 1.26 -6.72 -23.36
CA GLY A 49 0.90 -8.13 -23.14
C GLY A 49 1.74 -8.82 -22.06
N LYS A 50 2.46 -8.06 -21.25
CA LYS A 50 3.20 -8.49 -20.06
C LYS A 50 2.64 -7.79 -18.83
N GLY A 51 2.81 -8.38 -17.63
CA GLY A 51 2.42 -7.71 -16.40
C GLY A 51 3.18 -8.22 -15.19
N PHE A 52 3.27 -7.38 -14.16
CA PHE A 52 3.82 -7.73 -12.84
C PHE A 52 2.94 -7.13 -11.75
N LEU A 53 2.96 -7.74 -10.58
CA LEU A 53 2.19 -7.28 -9.43
C LEU A 53 3.09 -6.54 -8.43
N ILE A 54 2.61 -5.45 -7.85
CA ILE A 54 3.15 -4.80 -6.65
C ILE A 54 2.26 -5.22 -5.49
N GLU A 55 2.84 -5.80 -4.46
CA GLU A 55 2.22 -6.53 -3.36
C GLU A 55 1.31 -7.68 -3.82
N ALA A 56 0.99 -8.58 -2.93
CA ALA A 56 0.13 -9.71 -3.24
C ALA A 56 -0.93 -9.91 -2.16
N PRO A 57 -2.11 -10.44 -2.51
CA PRO A 57 -3.12 -10.77 -1.51
C PRO A 57 -2.64 -11.92 -0.64
N CYS A 58 -3.04 -11.90 0.65
CA CYS A 58 -2.66 -12.93 1.61
C CYS A 58 -3.84 -13.78 2.13
N PHE A 59 -5.06 -13.55 1.65
CA PHE A 59 -6.20 -14.42 1.92
C PHE A 59 -6.46 -15.36 0.74
N PHE A 60 -6.65 -16.65 0.99
CA PHE A 60 -6.78 -17.67 -0.08
C PHE A 60 -7.88 -17.38 -1.10
N ASP A 61 -9.02 -16.83 -0.68
CA ASP A 61 -10.09 -16.44 -1.61
C ASP A 61 -9.61 -15.34 -2.57
N ASN A 62 -8.95 -14.30 -2.05
CA ASN A 62 -8.41 -13.20 -2.85
C ASN A 62 -7.28 -13.66 -3.78
N ILE A 63 -6.41 -14.56 -3.30
CA ILE A 63 -5.35 -15.19 -4.12
C ILE A 63 -5.99 -15.86 -5.35
N LYS A 64 -6.95 -16.73 -5.13
CA LYS A 64 -7.64 -17.47 -6.21
C LYS A 64 -8.33 -16.53 -7.20
N GLU A 65 -8.98 -15.48 -6.71
CA GLU A 65 -9.69 -14.51 -7.53
C GLU A 65 -8.75 -13.71 -8.42
N LEU A 66 -7.64 -13.20 -7.84
CA LEU A 66 -6.66 -12.42 -8.58
C LEU A 66 -5.88 -13.28 -9.61
N GLU A 67 -5.53 -14.51 -9.25
CA GLU A 67 -4.92 -15.45 -10.21
C GLU A 67 -5.83 -15.72 -11.41
N ALA A 68 -7.12 -15.95 -11.17
CA ALA A 68 -8.10 -16.15 -12.24
C ALA A 68 -8.26 -14.90 -13.12
N TYR A 69 -8.24 -13.71 -12.51
CA TYR A 69 -8.30 -12.44 -13.23
C TYR A 69 -7.08 -12.26 -14.14
N ILE A 70 -5.87 -12.39 -13.62
CA ILE A 70 -4.62 -12.23 -14.38
C ILE A 70 -4.56 -13.25 -15.53
N LYS A 71 -4.94 -14.50 -15.27
CA LYS A 71 -5.04 -15.53 -16.30
C LYS A 71 -6.03 -15.16 -17.40
N GLY A 72 -7.15 -14.54 -17.02
CA GLY A 72 -8.19 -14.07 -17.96
C GLY A 72 -7.73 -12.95 -18.87
N LEU A 73 -6.74 -12.14 -18.47
CA LEU A 73 -6.14 -11.09 -19.29
C LEU A 73 -5.29 -11.65 -20.44
N GLY A 74 -4.80 -12.89 -20.35
CA GLY A 74 -3.95 -13.52 -21.36
C GLY A 74 -2.56 -12.90 -21.50
N ILE A 75 -2.09 -12.20 -20.46
CA ILE A 75 -0.76 -11.59 -20.41
C ILE A 75 0.31 -12.55 -19.90
N SER A 76 1.58 -12.30 -20.24
CA SER A 76 2.73 -12.97 -19.59
C SER A 76 2.95 -12.35 -18.22
N TYR A 77 2.88 -13.17 -17.16
CA TYR A 77 3.13 -12.73 -15.80
C TYR A 77 4.63 -12.78 -15.50
N GLU A 78 5.25 -11.61 -15.27
CA GLU A 78 6.71 -11.45 -15.14
C GLU A 78 7.17 -11.45 -13.68
N GLY A 79 6.25 -11.49 -12.69
CA GLY A 79 6.56 -11.67 -11.28
C GLY A 79 5.85 -10.72 -10.33
N THR A 80 6.19 -10.87 -9.04
CA THR A 80 5.63 -10.08 -7.93
C THR A 80 6.74 -9.24 -7.30
N VAL A 81 6.49 -7.96 -7.06
CA VAL A 81 7.33 -7.05 -6.29
C VAL A 81 6.79 -6.98 -4.87
N ILE A 82 7.55 -7.46 -3.90
CA ILE A 82 7.20 -7.45 -2.48
C ILE A 82 7.99 -6.33 -1.80
N ALA A 83 7.29 -5.25 -1.44
CA ALA A 83 7.89 -4.07 -0.83
C ALA A 83 7.66 -4.00 0.68
N TYR A 84 6.46 -4.36 1.15
CA TYR A 84 6.05 -4.25 2.55
C TYR A 84 5.41 -5.54 3.08
N HIS A 85 4.58 -6.24 2.29
CA HIS A 85 3.76 -7.36 2.75
C HIS A 85 4.32 -8.70 2.25
N GLY A 86 5.05 -9.40 3.12
CA GLY A 86 5.73 -10.64 2.73
C GLY A 86 4.87 -11.91 2.73
N ALA A 87 3.61 -11.87 3.21
CA ALA A 87 2.71 -13.02 3.26
C ALA A 87 2.05 -13.33 1.91
N GLY A 88 1.43 -14.50 1.77
CA GLY A 88 0.67 -14.86 0.56
C GLY A 88 1.49 -15.56 -0.52
N ALA A 89 2.59 -16.23 -0.18
CA ALA A 89 3.51 -16.83 -1.15
C ALA A 89 2.96 -18.01 -1.94
N SER A 90 1.72 -18.44 -1.69
CA SER A 90 1.02 -19.39 -2.57
C SER A 90 0.52 -18.74 -3.86
N PHE A 91 0.35 -17.40 -3.89
CA PHE A 91 -0.04 -16.67 -5.10
C PHE A 91 1.04 -16.79 -6.18
N MET A 92 0.62 -17.13 -7.41
CA MET A 92 1.50 -17.30 -8.58
C MET A 92 2.77 -18.09 -8.27
N LYS A 93 2.63 -19.19 -7.53
CA LYS A 93 3.73 -20.02 -7.05
C LYS A 93 4.72 -20.38 -8.17
N GLY A 94 5.99 -20.06 -7.94
CA GLY A 94 7.08 -20.33 -8.88
C GLY A 94 7.36 -19.18 -9.87
N ALA A 95 6.57 -18.11 -9.87
CA ALA A 95 6.89 -16.91 -10.61
C ALA A 95 8.07 -16.14 -9.96
N PRO A 96 8.78 -15.26 -10.71
CA PRO A 96 9.82 -14.42 -10.14
C PRO A 96 9.30 -13.54 -9.00
N VAL A 97 10.10 -13.39 -7.94
CA VAL A 97 9.83 -12.50 -6.81
C VAL A 97 10.96 -11.48 -6.70
N TYR A 98 10.58 -10.21 -6.69
CA TYR A 98 11.49 -9.08 -6.61
C TYR A 98 11.34 -8.38 -5.26
N SER A 99 12.44 -8.16 -4.56
CA SER A 99 12.46 -7.40 -3.30
C SER A 99 13.85 -6.81 -3.04
N THR A 100 13.97 -5.88 -2.10
CA THR A 100 15.25 -5.45 -1.58
C THR A 100 15.70 -6.39 -0.45
N ARG A 101 17.01 -6.38 -0.12
CA ARG A 101 17.53 -7.20 1.00
C ARG A 101 16.90 -6.81 2.34
N ASN A 102 16.66 -5.51 2.54
CA ASN A 102 16.05 -5.00 3.76
C ASN A 102 14.61 -5.49 3.93
N ALA A 103 13.79 -5.39 2.88
CA ALA A 103 12.40 -5.84 2.89
C ALA A 103 12.29 -7.37 3.05
N ASP A 104 13.15 -8.12 2.37
CA ASP A 104 13.22 -9.58 2.52
C ASP A 104 13.59 -9.98 3.95
N GLU A 105 14.62 -9.36 4.54
CA GLU A 105 15.01 -9.62 5.92
C GLU A 105 13.91 -9.24 6.93
N TYR A 106 13.26 -8.09 6.76
CA TYR A 106 12.14 -7.66 7.59
C TYR A 106 10.98 -8.66 7.55
N SER A 107 10.64 -9.18 6.37
CA SER A 107 9.58 -10.17 6.18
C SER A 107 9.90 -11.53 6.84
N HIS A 108 11.17 -11.93 6.88
CA HIS A 108 11.57 -13.24 7.41
C HIS A 108 11.99 -13.23 8.88
N LYS A 109 12.55 -12.13 9.39
CA LYS A 109 13.16 -12.06 10.72
C LYS A 109 12.75 -10.86 11.56
N GLY A 110 12.14 -9.83 10.93
CA GLY A 110 11.79 -8.58 11.56
C GLY A 110 10.34 -8.50 12.02
N GLY A 111 9.85 -7.27 12.09
CA GLY A 111 8.47 -6.96 12.47
C GLY A 111 7.43 -7.57 11.52
N GLY A 112 7.77 -7.69 10.23
CA GLY A 112 6.91 -8.34 9.24
C GLY A 112 6.63 -9.80 9.57
N ALA A 113 7.67 -10.57 9.92
CA ALA A 113 7.51 -11.97 10.36
C ALA A 113 6.60 -12.09 11.60
N ALA A 114 6.76 -11.18 12.55
CA ALA A 114 5.91 -11.15 13.75
C ALA A 114 4.45 -10.83 13.43
N LEU A 115 4.19 -9.88 12.51
CA LEU A 115 2.85 -9.57 12.04
C LEU A 115 2.19 -10.74 11.33
N VAL A 116 2.90 -11.42 10.42
CA VAL A 116 2.41 -12.63 9.72
C VAL A 116 2.03 -13.73 10.73
N SER A 117 2.86 -13.95 11.75
CA SER A 117 2.56 -14.91 12.82
C SER A 117 1.28 -14.55 13.60
N ASN A 118 1.11 -13.25 13.93
CA ASN A 118 -0.08 -12.76 14.62
C ASN A 118 -1.35 -12.92 13.76
N PHE A 119 -1.25 -12.60 12.47
CA PHE A 119 -2.37 -12.74 11.51
C PHE A 119 -2.74 -14.21 11.28
N ALA A 120 -1.75 -15.12 11.21
CA ALA A 120 -2.00 -16.55 11.15
C ALA A 120 -2.82 -17.04 12.37
N GLY A 121 -2.50 -16.55 13.56
CA GLY A 121 -3.28 -16.83 14.78
C GLY A 121 -4.68 -16.21 14.77
N ALA A 122 -4.83 -15.03 14.21
CA ALA A 122 -6.10 -14.30 14.19
C ALA A 122 -7.08 -14.80 13.11
N PHE A 123 -6.58 -15.16 11.93
CA PHE A 123 -7.38 -15.44 10.75
C PHE A 123 -7.42 -16.94 10.37
N GLY A 124 -6.55 -17.77 10.98
CA GLY A 124 -6.55 -19.21 10.80
C GLY A 124 -6.44 -19.66 9.35
N ASP A 125 -7.23 -20.64 8.95
CA ASP A 125 -7.19 -21.30 7.65
C ASP A 125 -7.55 -20.41 6.45
N SER A 126 -8.03 -19.18 6.68
CA SER A 126 -8.33 -18.24 5.60
C SER A 126 -7.12 -17.44 5.12
N PHE A 127 -6.05 -17.40 5.91
CA PHE A 127 -4.86 -16.59 5.71
C PHE A 127 -3.66 -17.44 5.28
N ASP A 128 -3.00 -17.04 4.19
CA ASP A 128 -1.75 -17.65 3.74
C ASP A 128 -0.56 -17.01 4.45
N SER A 129 -0.10 -17.65 5.51
CA SER A 129 1.06 -17.21 6.29
C SER A 129 2.41 -17.57 5.67
N SER A 130 2.44 -18.19 4.49
CA SER A 130 3.70 -18.45 3.80
C SER A 130 4.34 -17.14 3.35
N ILE A 131 5.66 -17.03 3.58
CA ILE A 131 6.43 -15.82 3.25
C ILE A 131 7.12 -16.01 1.91
N TYR A 132 7.09 -15.00 1.05
CA TYR A 132 7.76 -15.01 -0.24
C TYR A 132 9.27 -15.19 -0.08
N THR A 133 9.85 -16.03 -0.95
CA THR A 133 11.30 -16.14 -1.09
C THR A 133 11.73 -15.28 -2.27
N THR A 134 12.55 -14.26 -2.03
CA THR A 134 13.06 -13.37 -3.08
C THR A 134 13.98 -14.15 -4.03
N THR A 135 13.63 -14.15 -5.32
CA THR A 135 14.45 -14.77 -6.37
C THR A 135 15.32 -13.75 -7.11
N ASN A 136 14.92 -12.48 -7.10
CA ASN A 136 15.59 -11.38 -7.78
C ASN A 136 15.75 -10.19 -6.83
N PHE A 137 16.94 -10.01 -6.29
CA PHE A 137 17.21 -8.87 -5.41
C PHE A 137 17.38 -7.58 -6.20
N ILE A 138 16.74 -6.51 -5.72
CA ILE A 138 16.90 -5.15 -6.23
C ILE A 138 18.06 -4.51 -5.49
N ASP A 139 19.23 -4.43 -6.14
CA ASP A 139 20.48 -3.93 -5.54
C ASP A 139 20.74 -2.44 -5.84
N GLY A 140 19.80 -1.74 -6.49
CA GLY A 140 19.95 -0.32 -6.87
C GLY A 140 18.64 0.45 -6.77
N ASN A 141 18.68 1.71 -7.18
CA ASN A 141 17.53 2.63 -7.12
C ASN A 141 16.58 2.48 -8.31
N THR A 142 16.81 1.54 -9.23
CA THR A 142 15.95 1.32 -10.38
C THR A 142 15.95 -0.13 -10.80
N ILE A 143 14.80 -0.59 -11.31
CA ILE A 143 14.66 -1.89 -11.98
C ILE A 143 13.69 -1.75 -13.14
N THR A 144 13.77 -2.64 -14.12
CA THR A 144 12.79 -2.75 -15.22
C THR A 144 12.15 -4.12 -15.19
N ILE A 145 10.80 -4.18 -15.10
CA ILE A 145 10.02 -5.41 -15.12
C ILE A 145 8.91 -5.21 -16.16
N ALA A 146 8.65 -6.20 -17.02
CA ALA A 146 7.61 -6.13 -18.06
C ALA A 146 7.70 -4.85 -18.94
N ASP A 147 8.90 -4.43 -19.29
CA ASP A 147 9.20 -3.21 -20.05
C ASP A 147 8.76 -1.88 -19.35
N VAL A 148 8.51 -1.94 -18.04
CA VAL A 148 8.20 -0.77 -17.20
C VAL A 148 9.37 -0.49 -16.27
N LYS A 149 9.89 0.73 -16.29
CA LYS A 149 10.94 1.18 -15.38
C LYS A 149 10.31 1.61 -14.05
N LEU A 150 10.90 1.12 -12.96
CA LEU A 150 10.57 1.51 -11.59
C LEU A 150 11.75 2.26 -10.98
N ASN A 151 11.49 3.37 -10.31
CA ASN A 151 12.43 3.99 -9.38
C ASN A 151 12.10 3.48 -7.97
N ILE A 152 13.13 3.11 -7.22
CA ILE A 152 13.04 2.47 -5.91
C ILE A 152 13.62 3.41 -4.86
N ASP A 153 12.83 3.76 -3.86
CA ASP A 153 13.28 4.53 -2.69
C ASP A 153 13.37 3.61 -1.48
N ILE A 154 14.60 3.18 -1.18
CA ILE A 154 14.88 2.14 -0.17
C ILE A 154 14.83 2.78 1.22
N THR A 155 14.01 2.21 2.10
CA THR A 155 13.94 2.54 3.53
C THR A 155 14.68 1.49 4.37
N THR A 156 14.63 1.62 5.70
CA THR A 156 15.28 0.68 6.62
C THR A 156 14.71 -0.75 6.52
N GLU A 157 13.41 -0.89 6.26
CA GLU A 157 12.68 -2.17 6.36
C GLU A 157 11.88 -2.52 5.09
N ALA A 158 11.80 -1.56 4.14
CA ALA A 158 10.93 -1.67 2.98
C ALA A 158 11.42 -0.76 1.84
N PHE A 159 10.57 -0.45 0.86
CA PHE A 159 10.85 0.53 -0.18
C PHE A 159 9.57 1.05 -0.82
N ASP A 160 9.60 2.33 -1.20
CA ASP A 160 8.58 2.94 -2.06
C ASP A 160 8.93 2.77 -3.54
N ILE A 161 7.92 2.83 -4.41
CA ILE A 161 8.08 2.60 -5.84
C ILE A 161 7.47 3.77 -6.62
N GLU A 162 8.26 4.45 -7.43
CA GLU A 162 7.74 5.40 -8.43
C GLU A 162 7.74 4.74 -9.81
N ILE A 163 6.62 4.89 -10.55
CA ILE A 163 6.45 4.43 -11.92
C ILE A 163 6.45 5.68 -12.84
N PRO A 164 7.63 6.15 -13.31
CA PRO A 164 7.74 7.45 -13.98
C PRO A 164 6.93 7.56 -15.27
N GLU A 165 6.74 6.45 -15.98
CA GLU A 165 6.03 6.42 -17.26
C GLU A 165 4.57 6.85 -17.13
N ILE A 166 3.94 6.57 -15.99
CA ILE A 166 2.56 6.95 -15.71
C ILE A 166 2.44 7.97 -14.57
N ASN A 167 3.58 8.41 -14.01
CA ASN A 167 3.67 9.35 -12.91
C ASN A 167 2.82 8.93 -11.69
N VAL A 168 3.00 7.69 -11.26
CA VAL A 168 2.31 7.05 -10.15
C VAL A 168 3.35 6.62 -9.11
N ILE A 169 2.98 6.68 -7.84
CA ILE A 169 3.82 6.22 -6.74
C ILE A 169 3.08 5.20 -5.88
N TYR A 170 3.80 4.18 -5.41
CA TYR A 170 3.35 3.25 -4.39
C TYR A 170 4.10 3.50 -3.08
N THR A 171 3.38 3.57 -1.98
CA THR A 171 3.92 3.76 -0.63
C THR A 171 3.03 3.09 0.40
N HIS A 172 3.62 2.65 1.54
CA HIS A 172 2.85 2.05 2.63
C HIS A 172 2.12 3.12 3.44
N MET A 173 0.89 3.39 3.06
CA MET A 173 0.05 4.40 3.69
C MET A 173 -1.37 3.87 3.87
N LEU A 174 -2.06 4.39 4.86
CA LEU A 174 -3.50 4.21 5.03
C LEU A 174 -4.25 5.32 4.27
N GLY A 175 -5.48 5.05 3.85
CA GLY A 175 -6.33 5.99 3.12
C GLY A 175 -6.50 7.35 3.83
N HIS A 176 -6.86 8.38 3.07
CA HIS A 176 -7.04 9.75 3.58
C HIS A 176 -8.15 9.87 4.63
N ASP A 177 -9.14 8.99 4.59
CA ASP A 177 -10.30 8.88 5.48
C ASP A 177 -10.14 7.83 6.58
N CYS A 178 -8.90 7.44 6.86
CA CYS A 178 -8.52 6.48 7.88
C CYS A 178 -7.56 7.13 8.90
N HIS A 179 -7.76 6.80 10.20
CA HIS A 179 -6.78 7.14 11.22
C HIS A 179 -5.46 6.43 10.92
N SER A 180 -4.34 7.15 11.03
CA SER A 180 -3.00 6.62 10.76
C SER A 180 -2.28 6.26 12.05
N ILE A 181 -1.30 5.35 11.95
CA ILE A 181 -0.32 5.14 12.99
C ILE A 181 0.74 6.24 12.86
N VAL A 182 0.78 7.17 13.81
CA VAL A 182 1.71 8.30 13.81
C VAL A 182 2.56 8.25 15.08
N ALA A 183 3.84 7.96 14.92
CA ALA A 183 4.79 7.80 16.03
C ALA A 183 5.33 9.15 16.55
N GLY A 184 4.43 10.09 16.85
CA GLY A 184 4.74 11.42 17.37
C GLY A 184 4.89 12.50 16.28
N ILE A 185 5.24 13.72 16.72
CA ILE A 185 5.27 14.93 15.88
C ILE A 185 6.24 14.80 14.70
N SER A 186 7.46 14.32 14.95
CA SER A 186 8.47 14.18 13.90
C SER A 186 8.07 13.19 12.80
N HIS A 187 7.35 12.13 13.16
CA HIS A 187 6.79 11.20 12.17
C HIS A 187 5.65 11.85 11.36
N ALA A 188 4.77 12.61 12.02
CA ALA A 188 3.75 13.40 11.31
C ALA A 188 4.39 14.37 10.29
N ASP A 189 5.45 15.08 10.70
CA ASP A 189 6.18 16.01 9.81
C ASP A 189 6.83 15.29 8.64
N ALA A 190 7.38 14.09 8.84
CA ALA A 190 7.96 13.28 7.77
C ALA A 190 6.92 12.89 6.72
N ILE A 191 5.75 12.39 7.14
CA ILE A 191 4.63 12.05 6.23
C ILE A 191 4.12 13.30 5.49
N ILE A 192 3.96 14.43 6.20
CA ILE A 192 3.54 15.70 5.59
C ILE A 192 4.53 16.14 4.50
N ASN A 193 5.84 16.05 4.76
CA ASN A 193 6.86 16.42 3.79
C ASN A 193 6.88 15.49 2.57
N GLN A 194 6.69 14.19 2.78
CA GLN A 194 6.55 13.20 1.71
C GLN A 194 5.35 13.55 0.80
N LEU A 195 4.17 13.79 1.38
CA LEU A 195 2.96 14.15 0.64
C LEU A 195 3.10 15.50 -0.10
N LYS A 196 3.76 16.50 0.51
CA LYS A 196 4.09 17.76 -0.16
C LYS A 196 5.00 17.54 -1.36
N GLY A 197 5.99 16.65 -1.25
CA GLY A 197 6.84 16.25 -2.36
C GLY A 197 6.04 15.63 -3.53
N TYR A 198 5.03 14.82 -3.24
CA TYR A 198 4.14 14.27 -4.27
C TYR A 198 3.30 15.36 -4.94
N ILE A 199 2.81 16.34 -4.17
CA ILE A 199 2.08 17.50 -4.71
C ILE A 199 2.97 18.34 -5.63
N GLU A 200 4.21 18.61 -5.22
CA GLU A 200 5.18 19.38 -6.01
C GLU A 200 5.57 18.66 -7.32
N LYS A 201 5.71 17.34 -7.28
CA LYS A 201 5.94 16.52 -8.47
C LYS A 201 4.71 16.40 -9.38
N GLY A 202 3.52 16.74 -8.90
CA GLY A 202 2.27 16.59 -9.63
C GLY A 202 1.93 15.13 -9.93
N ILE A 203 2.12 14.22 -8.95
CA ILE A 203 1.83 12.78 -9.08
C ILE A 203 0.37 12.57 -9.51
N ASN A 204 0.12 11.65 -10.43
CA ASN A 204 -1.23 11.34 -10.91
C ASN A 204 -2.03 10.57 -9.86
N LEU A 205 -1.47 9.46 -9.36
CA LEU A 205 -2.08 8.60 -8.35
C LEU A 205 -1.04 8.18 -7.31
N ILE A 206 -1.48 8.08 -6.08
CA ILE A 206 -0.73 7.50 -4.95
C ILE A 206 -1.39 6.17 -4.63
N LEU A 207 -0.67 5.08 -4.86
CA LEU A 207 -1.11 3.74 -4.53
C LEU A 207 -0.76 3.51 -3.07
N THR A 208 -1.77 3.25 -2.26
CA THR A 208 -1.62 2.98 -0.83
C THR A 208 -1.73 1.48 -0.56
N SER A 209 -1.09 0.99 0.48
CA SER A 209 -1.12 -0.45 0.79
C SER A 209 -2.48 -0.93 1.29
N HIS A 210 -3.31 0.00 1.76
CA HIS A 210 -4.59 -0.31 2.36
C HIS A 210 -5.65 0.72 1.98
N TYR A 211 -6.89 0.28 1.87
CA TYR A 211 -8.15 1.01 1.67
C TYR A 211 -8.42 1.45 0.24
N THR A 212 -7.67 2.34 -0.37
CA THR A 212 -8.00 2.87 -1.69
C THR A 212 -6.84 3.60 -2.36
N VAL A 213 -6.88 3.66 -3.69
CA VAL A 213 -6.01 4.54 -4.48
C VAL A 213 -6.31 6.01 -4.13
N GLU A 214 -5.28 6.82 -3.97
CA GLU A 214 -5.32 8.22 -3.59
C GLU A 214 -4.89 9.14 -4.75
N ASN A 215 -5.26 10.41 -4.66
CA ASN A 215 -4.80 11.48 -5.53
C ASN A 215 -4.23 12.66 -4.72
N LEU A 216 -3.88 13.76 -5.41
CA LEU A 216 -3.31 14.92 -4.71
C LEU A 216 -4.28 15.69 -3.82
N ASP A 217 -5.59 15.56 -4.02
CA ASP A 217 -6.58 16.17 -3.13
C ASP A 217 -6.75 15.32 -1.86
N ASP A 218 -6.66 14.00 -1.99
CA ASP A 218 -6.59 13.09 -0.85
C ASP A 218 -5.30 13.34 -0.03
N ALA A 219 -4.16 13.55 -0.70
CA ALA A 219 -2.90 13.92 -0.04
C ALA A 219 -3.03 15.23 0.77
N LYS A 220 -3.69 16.26 0.23
CA LYS A 220 -3.97 17.51 0.97
C LYS A 220 -4.87 17.27 2.18
N THR A 221 -5.88 16.41 2.03
CA THR A 221 -6.76 16.01 3.14
C THR A 221 -5.97 15.32 4.25
N LYS A 222 -5.06 14.40 3.87
CA LYS A 222 -4.20 13.70 4.82
C LYS A 222 -3.24 14.66 5.54
N ILE A 223 -2.64 15.61 4.82
CA ILE A 223 -1.79 16.66 5.41
C ILE A 223 -2.58 17.45 6.47
N ALA A 224 -3.80 17.90 6.13
CA ALA A 224 -4.65 18.64 7.07
C ALA A 224 -4.99 17.80 8.32
N TYR A 225 -5.28 16.50 8.15
CA TYR A 225 -5.48 15.57 9.26
C TYR A 225 -4.24 15.48 10.17
N LEU A 226 -3.05 15.32 9.61
CA LEU A 226 -1.79 15.21 10.38
C LEU A 226 -1.45 16.50 11.12
N ASP A 227 -1.67 17.66 10.50
CA ASP A 227 -1.51 18.96 11.16
C ASP A 227 -2.52 19.13 12.32
N ASP A 228 -3.75 18.66 12.14
CA ASP A 228 -4.74 18.64 13.22
C ASP A 228 -4.35 17.70 14.37
N LEU A 229 -3.80 16.52 14.09
CA LEU A 229 -3.30 15.63 15.16
C LEU A 229 -2.27 16.34 16.04
N LYS A 230 -1.31 17.05 15.41
CA LYS A 230 -0.29 17.82 16.13
C LYS A 230 -0.89 18.94 16.98
N ARG A 231 -1.84 19.69 16.41
CA ARG A 231 -2.54 20.77 17.10
C ARG A 231 -3.37 20.24 18.27
N ILE A 232 -4.19 19.21 18.03
CA ILE A 232 -5.04 18.61 19.07
C ILE A 232 -4.18 18.02 20.18
N ALA A 233 -3.04 17.40 19.86
CA ALA A 233 -2.12 16.90 20.88
C ALA A 233 -1.55 18.03 21.76
N ALA A 234 -1.24 19.20 21.19
CA ALA A 234 -0.78 20.36 21.95
C ALA A 234 -1.86 20.99 22.86
N GLU A 235 -3.14 20.84 22.49
CA GLU A 235 -4.30 21.39 23.22
C GLU A 235 -4.78 20.45 24.35
N ASN A 236 -4.40 19.17 24.35
CA ASN A 236 -4.88 18.17 25.31
C ASN A 236 -3.72 17.64 26.17
N LYS A 237 -4.03 17.28 27.41
CA LYS A 237 -3.01 16.83 28.38
C LYS A 237 -2.90 15.32 28.51
N THR A 238 -3.90 14.58 28.04
CA THR A 238 -3.96 13.14 28.17
C THR A 238 -4.24 12.47 26.81
N ALA A 239 -3.77 11.24 26.66
CA ALA A 239 -4.06 10.43 25.48
C ALA A 239 -5.57 10.23 25.27
N GLU A 240 -6.35 10.13 26.35
CA GLU A 240 -7.81 9.95 26.26
C GLU A 240 -8.50 11.21 25.76
N ASP A 241 -8.18 12.40 26.31
CA ASP A 241 -8.74 13.66 25.83
C ASP A 241 -8.39 13.92 24.37
N PHE A 242 -7.16 13.59 23.95
CA PHE A 242 -6.72 13.65 22.57
C PHE A 242 -7.57 12.76 21.67
N LYS A 243 -7.75 11.47 22.02
CA LYS A 243 -8.58 10.54 21.23
C LYS A 243 -10.00 11.05 21.06
N VAL A 244 -10.63 11.46 22.15
CA VAL A 244 -12.00 12.03 22.14
C VAL A 244 -12.09 13.24 21.19
N ALA A 245 -11.12 14.15 21.25
CA ALA A 245 -11.10 15.34 20.41
C ALA A 245 -10.90 15.00 18.93
N VAL A 246 -9.99 14.05 18.62
CA VAL A 246 -9.76 13.59 17.24
C VAL A 246 -11.00 12.86 16.70
N GLN A 247 -11.58 11.93 17.44
CA GLN A 247 -12.80 11.20 17.02
C GLN A 247 -13.99 12.13 16.78
N LYS A 248 -14.15 13.16 17.62
CA LYS A 248 -15.19 14.16 17.45
C LYS A 248 -15.02 14.93 16.14
N LYS A 249 -13.79 15.30 15.78
CA LYS A 249 -13.50 16.06 14.55
C LYS A 249 -13.57 15.17 13.30
N TYR A 250 -13.14 13.94 13.40
CA TYR A 250 -13.03 12.96 12.31
C TYR A 250 -13.93 11.73 12.55
N SER A 251 -15.19 11.99 12.91
CA SER A 251 -16.13 10.93 13.32
C SER A 251 -16.46 9.90 12.24
N GLY A 252 -16.18 10.20 10.97
CA GLY A 252 -16.39 9.29 9.83
C GLY A 252 -15.15 8.48 9.45
N TYR A 253 -14.00 8.69 10.12
CA TYR A 253 -12.77 7.97 9.78
C TYR A 253 -12.79 6.55 10.34
N SER A 254 -12.32 5.60 9.53
CA SER A 254 -12.03 4.21 9.94
C SER A 254 -10.72 4.14 10.76
N GLY A 255 -10.34 2.94 11.22
CA GLY A 255 -9.03 2.73 11.85
C GLY A 255 -8.88 3.27 13.26
N LEU A 256 -9.91 3.18 14.12
CA LEU A 256 -9.84 3.64 15.51
C LEU A 256 -8.71 2.97 16.31
N ASN A 257 -8.40 1.71 16.02
CA ASN A 257 -7.27 1.00 16.61
C ASN A 257 -5.92 1.68 16.31
N TYR A 258 -5.76 2.30 15.14
CA TYR A 258 -4.57 3.06 14.77
C TYR A 258 -4.50 4.39 15.54
N LEU A 259 -5.65 5.02 15.80
CA LEU A 259 -5.70 6.21 16.65
C LEU A 259 -5.28 5.90 18.09
N ASP A 260 -5.64 4.74 18.63
CA ASP A 260 -5.19 4.29 19.95
C ASP A 260 -3.66 4.18 20.03
N MET A 261 -3.05 3.58 18.99
CA MET A 261 -1.59 3.49 18.87
C MET A 261 -0.95 4.87 18.77
N THR A 262 -1.49 5.75 17.95
CA THR A 262 -1.03 7.14 17.77
C THR A 262 -1.08 7.91 19.10
N ALA A 263 -2.18 7.83 19.83
CA ALA A 263 -2.32 8.45 21.14
C ALA A 263 -1.23 7.97 22.12
N GLY A 264 -0.93 6.67 22.12
CA GLY A 264 0.15 6.09 22.91
C GLY A 264 1.53 6.65 22.55
N PHE A 265 1.78 7.06 21.30
CA PHE A 265 3.05 7.66 20.87
C PHE A 265 3.16 9.15 21.22
N PHE A 266 2.07 9.89 21.20
CA PHE A 266 2.07 11.33 21.47
C PHE A 266 2.18 11.66 22.97
N TYR A 267 1.82 10.71 23.85
CA TYR A 267 1.77 10.91 25.31
C TYR A 267 2.67 9.93 26.09
N LYS A 268 3.79 9.56 25.51
CA LYS A 268 4.84 8.75 26.16
C LYS A 268 5.68 9.58 27.12
#